data_3854dc0358e6148161c2c687a4ea17be
#
_entry.id   3854dc0358e6148161c2c687a4ea17be
#
_cell.length_a   1.000
_cell.length_b   1.000
_cell.length_c   1.000
_cell.angle_alpha   90.00
_cell.angle_beta   90.00
_cell.angle_gamma   90.00
#
_symmetry.space_group_name_H-M   'P 1'
#
loop_
_entity.id
_entity.type
_entity.pdbx_description
1 polymer ?
#
loop_
_entity_poly.entity_id
_entity_poly.type
_entity_poly.pdbx_seq_one_letter_code
_entity_poly.pdbx_strand_id
1 'polypeptide(L)'
;MKRVLSSGAGLLLIALAFLAFNMVSGLLFSGARLDLTEQKLYTISPGTKRILAGLDEPINLYFFYSDSGARELVPLRNYARRVEELLRAYEGEANGRIRLQVIDPEPFSENEDKATEFGLQGIPLQQGGDNLYFGLAGSNALDGVQVIPFFPLDQEEFLEYDISRLVQTLAQPQRPVVGLMSSLPLNGGFDMASRQPTSPWMVMEEIRQQFDLRSLKSDATEIPPEVSVLLLVHPKQLPEQTLYAIDQFVLRGGKLLAFVDPFSEADSGSDFAATLDGDKSSDLAPLFEAWGLRLLPGKVLGDGAYAMSISLGRDQRPARHPAWLSLPREALDQDDIATAGLESLTLATPGILERLPGASTSFTPLLQSSAQAMPFDASRFGLLRDPGDLMRELRPSGWRHTLAARIQGPAKSAFAEGIEGHREGLKEARNINVIVVADTDLLSDRMWVQVQDFFGQRVPQPWADNGALVVNALDNLSGTDALISVRSRGRFSRPFVVVERLQREAETSFRQKEEQLKQRLADTEQQLAALQQGADPEKAVELTPEQQATVRQYMQEKLRIRKELREVQYQLNADIDALGRTLKLVNIALVPSLLTVGVLLGWLWRRRRMARGGH
;
A
#
# COMPACT_ATOMS: atom_id res chain seq x y z
N MET A 1 -43.27 -51.38 -3.72
CA MET A 1 -42.67 -50.10 -3.40
C MET A 1 -42.64 -49.07 -4.53
N LYS A 2 -42.29 -49.37 -5.78
CA LYS A 2 -42.23 -48.38 -6.89
C LYS A 2 -43.60 -47.74 -7.26
N ARG A 3 -44.75 -48.38 -7.05
CA ARG A 3 -46.09 -47.82 -7.37
C ARG A 3 -46.65 -46.91 -6.28
N VAL A 4 -46.19 -47.00 -5.01
CA VAL A 4 -46.62 -46.13 -3.90
C VAL A 4 -45.90 -44.77 -3.97
N LEU A 5 -44.65 -44.76 -4.41
CA LEU A 5 -43.86 -43.52 -4.54
C LEU A 5 -44.28 -42.62 -5.73
N SER A 6 -45.02 -43.18 -6.73
CA SER A 6 -45.55 -42.42 -7.86
C SER A 6 -47.05 -42.08 -7.73
N SER A 7 -47.68 -42.41 -6.62
CA SER A 7 -49.03 -41.95 -6.27
C SER A 7 -49.03 -40.53 -5.73
N GLY A 8 -50.12 -39.77 -5.93
CA GLY A 8 -50.21 -38.39 -5.41
C GLY A 8 -49.93 -38.29 -3.91
N ALA A 9 -50.33 -39.31 -3.10
CA ALA A 9 -50.03 -39.41 -1.70
C ALA A 9 -48.51 -39.62 -1.42
N GLY A 10 -47.82 -40.41 -2.25
CA GLY A 10 -46.38 -40.63 -2.14
C GLY A 10 -45.57 -39.38 -2.46
N LEU A 11 -45.98 -38.61 -3.47
CA LEU A 11 -45.38 -37.33 -3.81
C LEU A 11 -45.55 -36.29 -2.70
N LEU A 12 -46.74 -36.25 -2.06
CA LEU A 12 -47.04 -35.35 -0.94
C LEU A 12 -46.19 -35.71 0.28
N LEU A 13 -45.97 -37.00 0.53
CA LEU A 13 -45.13 -37.49 1.62
C LEU A 13 -43.66 -37.16 1.40
N ILE A 14 -43.16 -37.25 0.17
CA ILE A 14 -41.79 -36.81 -0.20
C ILE A 14 -41.64 -35.30 -0.07
N ALA A 15 -42.64 -34.51 -0.48
CA ALA A 15 -42.59 -33.04 -0.32
C ALA A 15 -42.60 -32.63 1.16
N LEU A 16 -43.41 -33.28 2.00
CA LEU A 16 -43.43 -33.06 3.45
C LEU A 16 -42.10 -33.49 4.11
N ALA A 17 -41.56 -34.63 3.73
CA ALA A 17 -40.26 -35.10 4.21
C ALA A 17 -39.10 -34.14 3.78
N PHE A 18 -39.14 -33.60 2.57
CA PHE A 18 -38.20 -32.60 2.09
C PHE A 18 -38.33 -31.28 2.83
N LEU A 19 -39.56 -30.81 3.11
CA LEU A 19 -39.81 -29.63 3.92
C LEU A 19 -39.30 -29.81 5.37
N ALA A 20 -39.61 -30.95 5.97
CA ALA A 20 -39.14 -31.29 7.34
C ALA A 20 -37.62 -31.41 7.39
N PHE A 21 -36.99 -32.04 6.35
CA PHE A 21 -35.54 -32.10 6.26
C PHE A 21 -34.89 -30.70 6.12
N ASN A 22 -35.45 -29.82 5.28
CA ASN A 22 -34.94 -28.45 5.14
C ASN A 22 -35.10 -27.67 6.46
N MET A 23 -36.23 -27.82 7.14
CA MET A 23 -36.48 -27.15 8.41
C MET A 23 -35.56 -27.65 9.55
N VAL A 24 -35.37 -28.96 9.65
CA VAL A 24 -34.45 -29.58 10.61
C VAL A 24 -32.99 -29.26 10.25
N SER A 25 -32.64 -29.33 8.97
CA SER A 25 -31.31 -28.96 8.49
C SER A 25 -31.02 -27.49 8.76
N GLY A 26 -31.95 -26.59 8.52
CA GLY A 26 -31.81 -25.16 8.84
C GLY A 26 -31.62 -24.89 10.34
N LEU A 27 -32.27 -25.67 11.22
CA LEU A 27 -32.12 -25.55 12.66
C LEU A 27 -30.82 -26.16 13.20
N LEU A 28 -30.41 -27.33 12.68
CA LEU A 28 -29.23 -28.06 13.15
C LEU A 28 -27.92 -27.53 12.56
N PHE A 29 -27.96 -27.00 11.33
CA PHE A 29 -26.78 -26.55 10.59
C PHE A 29 -26.77 -25.04 10.34
N SER A 30 -27.57 -24.26 11.07
CA SER A 30 -27.62 -22.78 10.94
C SER A 30 -26.26 -22.10 11.19
N GLY A 31 -25.37 -22.76 11.96
CA GLY A 31 -24.00 -22.28 12.21
C GLY A 31 -22.90 -23.02 11.43
N ALA A 32 -23.24 -24.09 10.70
CA ALA A 32 -22.24 -24.88 9.96
C ALA A 32 -21.94 -24.22 8.61
N ARG A 33 -20.86 -23.47 8.52
CA ARG A 33 -20.34 -22.88 7.28
C ARG A 33 -19.10 -23.65 6.83
N LEU A 34 -19.13 -24.17 5.62
CA LEU A 34 -17.97 -24.78 4.96
C LEU A 34 -17.42 -23.78 3.95
N ASP A 35 -16.32 -23.17 4.32
CA ASP A 35 -15.61 -22.24 3.42
C ASP A 35 -14.74 -23.02 2.43
N LEU A 36 -15.21 -23.10 1.18
CA LEU A 36 -14.52 -23.77 0.09
C LEU A 36 -13.65 -22.82 -0.74
N THR A 37 -13.54 -21.56 -0.34
CA THR A 37 -12.68 -20.60 -1.05
C THR A 37 -11.21 -20.94 -0.76
N GLU A 38 -10.36 -20.78 -1.76
CA GLU A 38 -8.91 -21.07 -1.67
C GLU A 38 -8.24 -20.30 -0.53
N GLN A 39 -8.69 -19.06 -0.27
CA GLN A 39 -8.15 -18.16 0.74
C GLN A 39 -8.98 -18.09 2.02
N LYS A 40 -9.99 -18.97 2.16
CA LYS A 40 -10.90 -19.01 3.32
C LYS A 40 -11.51 -17.64 3.64
N LEU A 41 -12.02 -16.95 2.62
CA LEU A 41 -12.50 -15.57 2.68
C LEU A 41 -13.66 -15.35 3.69
N TYR A 42 -14.42 -16.40 4.00
CA TYR A 42 -15.57 -16.36 4.91
C TYR A 42 -15.27 -16.93 6.30
N THR A 43 -14.00 -17.23 6.59
CA THR A 43 -13.56 -17.77 7.88
C THR A 43 -12.65 -16.78 8.58
N ILE A 44 -12.94 -16.39 9.80
CA ILE A 44 -12.11 -15.47 10.59
C ILE A 44 -10.71 -16.09 10.82
N SER A 45 -9.67 -15.28 10.71
CA SER A 45 -8.29 -15.70 10.92
C SER A 45 -8.01 -16.16 12.35
N PRO A 46 -7.00 -17.01 12.57
CA PRO A 46 -6.58 -17.37 13.92
C PRO A 46 -6.13 -16.17 14.76
N GLY A 47 -5.59 -15.11 14.11
CA GLY A 47 -5.25 -13.86 14.78
C GLY A 47 -6.46 -13.14 15.32
N THR A 48 -7.47 -12.92 14.47
CA THR A 48 -8.73 -12.32 14.88
C THR A 48 -9.42 -13.11 16.00
N LYS A 49 -9.44 -14.44 15.91
CA LYS A 49 -10.00 -15.29 16.98
C LYS A 49 -9.30 -15.07 18.33
N ARG A 50 -7.97 -14.91 18.32
CA ARG A 50 -7.22 -14.61 19.56
C ARG A 50 -7.56 -13.24 20.12
N ILE A 51 -7.72 -12.22 19.26
CA ILE A 51 -8.14 -10.87 19.66
C ILE A 51 -9.53 -10.95 20.32
N LEU A 52 -10.50 -11.60 19.66
CA LEU A 52 -11.87 -11.74 20.17
C LEU A 52 -11.95 -12.54 21.47
N ALA A 53 -11.14 -13.59 21.60
CA ALA A 53 -11.05 -14.39 22.82
C ALA A 53 -10.43 -13.63 24.01
N GLY A 54 -9.60 -12.63 23.73
CA GLY A 54 -8.94 -11.78 24.72
C GLY A 54 -9.75 -10.55 25.15
N LEU A 55 -10.99 -10.39 24.69
CA LEU A 55 -11.84 -9.28 25.11
C LEU A 55 -12.33 -9.46 26.55
N ASP A 56 -12.04 -8.53 27.43
CA ASP A 56 -12.52 -8.53 28.82
C ASP A 56 -13.87 -7.85 28.96
N GLU A 57 -14.14 -6.80 28.20
CA GLU A 57 -15.34 -5.99 28.24
C GLU A 57 -16.13 -6.01 26.94
N PRO A 58 -17.45 -5.75 26.97
CA PRO A 58 -18.27 -5.66 25.77
C PRO A 58 -17.92 -4.45 24.93
N ILE A 59 -17.86 -4.65 23.60
CA ILE A 59 -17.68 -3.61 22.59
C ILE A 59 -18.95 -3.54 21.75
N ASN A 60 -19.48 -2.33 21.55
CA ASN A 60 -20.60 -2.10 20.64
C ASN A 60 -20.05 -1.66 19.29
N LEU A 61 -20.47 -2.32 18.22
CA LEU A 61 -20.15 -1.99 16.85
C LEU A 61 -21.39 -1.48 16.14
N TYR A 62 -21.28 -0.33 15.47
CA TYR A 62 -22.34 0.33 14.71
C TYR A 62 -21.90 0.37 13.25
N PHE A 63 -22.48 -0.50 12.44
CA PHE A 63 -22.23 -0.56 11.01
C PHE A 63 -23.23 0.30 10.28
N PHE A 64 -22.77 1.37 9.65
CA PHE A 64 -23.55 2.31 8.88
C PHE A 64 -23.44 2.01 7.40
N TYR A 65 -24.57 1.76 6.74
CA TYR A 65 -24.62 1.54 5.31
C TYR A 65 -25.91 2.09 4.72
N SER A 66 -25.82 3.10 3.81
CA SER A 66 -26.94 3.70 3.11
C SER A 66 -27.44 2.78 1.98
N ASP A 67 -28.31 1.80 2.31
CA ASP A 67 -28.82 0.81 1.34
C ASP A 67 -29.66 1.46 0.25
N SER A 68 -30.48 2.45 0.60
CA SER A 68 -31.35 3.19 -0.33
C SER A 68 -30.53 3.94 -1.39
N GLY A 69 -29.43 4.63 -0.99
CA GLY A 69 -28.56 5.38 -1.88
C GLY A 69 -27.67 4.51 -2.76
N ALA A 70 -27.34 3.30 -2.32
CA ALA A 70 -26.43 2.39 -3.00
C ALA A 70 -27.11 1.39 -3.95
N ARG A 71 -28.43 1.46 -4.20
CA ARG A 71 -29.19 0.47 -4.97
C ARG A 71 -28.64 0.20 -6.36
N GLU A 72 -28.13 1.21 -7.04
CA GLU A 72 -27.58 1.10 -8.40
C GLU A 72 -26.10 0.74 -8.41
N LEU A 73 -25.39 0.83 -7.26
CA LEU A 73 -23.96 0.57 -7.13
C LEU A 73 -23.70 -0.90 -6.74
N VAL A 74 -23.89 -1.82 -7.69
CA VAL A 74 -23.77 -3.26 -7.44
C VAL A 74 -22.46 -3.68 -6.76
N PRO A 75 -21.27 -3.18 -7.16
CA PRO A 75 -20.00 -3.53 -6.47
C PRO A 75 -20.01 -3.13 -4.99
N LEU A 76 -20.46 -1.91 -4.69
CA LEU A 76 -20.51 -1.39 -3.32
C LEU A 76 -21.47 -2.20 -2.44
N ARG A 77 -22.65 -2.54 -2.98
CA ARG A 77 -23.64 -3.37 -2.28
C ARG A 77 -23.12 -4.76 -1.97
N ASN A 78 -22.38 -5.39 -2.90
CA ASN A 78 -21.78 -6.70 -2.66
C ASN A 78 -20.71 -6.61 -1.57
N TYR A 79 -19.92 -5.54 -1.58
CA TYR A 79 -18.89 -5.32 -0.57
C TYR A 79 -19.52 -5.01 0.81
N ALA A 80 -20.56 -4.18 0.88
CA ALA A 80 -21.27 -3.90 2.13
C ALA A 80 -21.86 -5.17 2.77
N ARG A 81 -22.42 -6.06 1.95
CA ARG A 81 -22.89 -7.37 2.45
C ARG A 81 -21.75 -8.19 3.03
N ARG A 82 -20.59 -8.20 2.40
CA ARG A 82 -19.42 -8.91 2.92
C ARG A 82 -18.92 -8.32 4.24
N VAL A 83 -18.88 -6.97 4.36
CA VAL A 83 -18.54 -6.30 5.63
C VAL A 83 -19.52 -6.74 6.72
N GLU A 84 -20.82 -6.70 6.45
CA GLU A 84 -21.85 -7.15 7.41
C GLU A 84 -21.69 -8.62 7.81
N GLU A 85 -21.44 -9.50 6.83
CA GLU A 85 -21.23 -10.94 7.11
C GLU A 85 -19.98 -11.18 7.99
N LEU A 86 -18.91 -10.43 7.75
CA LEU A 86 -17.70 -10.51 8.56
C LEU A 86 -17.96 -9.98 9.99
N LEU A 87 -18.64 -8.84 10.14
CA LEU A 87 -19.00 -8.28 11.44
C LEU A 87 -19.90 -9.23 12.25
N ARG A 88 -20.87 -9.90 11.60
CA ARG A 88 -21.69 -10.95 12.24
C ARG A 88 -20.86 -12.16 12.66
N ALA A 89 -19.81 -12.48 11.91
CA ALA A 89 -18.89 -13.55 12.31
C ALA A 89 -18.06 -13.15 13.53
N TYR A 90 -17.65 -11.86 13.64
CA TYR A 90 -17.01 -11.32 14.86
C TYR A 90 -17.94 -11.41 16.07
N GLU A 91 -19.20 -10.99 15.92
CA GLU A 91 -20.21 -11.08 16.98
C GLU A 91 -20.41 -12.53 17.46
N GLY A 92 -20.51 -13.47 16.51
CA GLY A 92 -20.66 -14.90 16.82
C GLY A 92 -19.45 -15.51 17.52
N GLU A 93 -18.22 -15.16 17.14
CA GLU A 93 -16.98 -15.69 17.74
C GLU A 93 -16.66 -15.04 19.09
N ALA A 94 -17.09 -13.80 19.32
CA ALA A 94 -16.79 -13.03 20.53
C ALA A 94 -17.61 -13.45 21.78
N ASN A 95 -18.45 -14.49 21.69
CA ASN A 95 -19.22 -15.02 22.81
C ASN A 95 -19.99 -13.96 23.61
N GLY A 96 -20.64 -13.02 22.90
CA GLY A 96 -21.44 -11.94 23.51
C GLY A 96 -20.64 -10.71 23.96
N ARG A 97 -19.32 -10.69 23.73
CA ARG A 97 -18.45 -9.52 23.98
C ARG A 97 -18.48 -8.49 22.85
N ILE A 98 -19.02 -8.81 21.70
CA ILE A 98 -19.33 -7.86 20.62
C ILE A 98 -20.83 -7.81 20.42
N ARG A 99 -21.38 -6.61 20.30
CA ARG A 99 -22.78 -6.33 19.96
C ARG A 99 -22.83 -5.51 18.69
N LEU A 100 -23.35 -6.08 17.62
CA LEU A 100 -23.44 -5.43 16.31
C LEU A 100 -24.83 -4.78 16.14
N GLN A 101 -24.83 -3.50 15.73
CA GLN A 101 -26.01 -2.81 15.23
C GLN A 101 -25.77 -2.40 13.78
N VAL A 102 -26.66 -2.83 12.89
CA VAL A 102 -26.64 -2.39 11.47
C VAL A 102 -27.64 -1.23 11.36
N ILE A 103 -27.17 -0.12 10.83
CA ILE A 103 -27.92 1.15 10.76
C ILE A 103 -27.92 1.62 9.30
N ASP A 104 -29.12 1.91 8.78
CA ASP A 104 -29.30 2.56 7.47
C ASP A 104 -29.50 4.07 7.70
N PRO A 105 -28.50 4.92 7.34
CA PRO A 105 -28.62 6.38 7.40
C PRO A 105 -29.42 6.86 6.19
N GLU A 106 -30.74 6.96 6.34
CA GLU A 106 -31.57 7.63 5.35
C GLU A 106 -31.35 9.14 5.40
N PRO A 107 -31.44 9.86 4.27
CA PRO A 107 -31.29 11.32 4.24
C PRO A 107 -32.26 12.03 5.21
N PHE A 108 -31.71 12.98 5.96
CA PHE A 108 -32.45 13.77 6.97
C PHE A 108 -33.04 12.95 8.13
N SER A 109 -32.47 11.78 8.44
CA SER A 109 -32.90 10.93 9.55
C SER A 109 -31.99 11.09 10.77
N GLU A 110 -32.50 10.68 11.95
CA GLU A 110 -31.70 10.59 13.19
C GLU A 110 -30.49 9.63 13.01
N ASN A 111 -30.58 8.67 12.10
CA ASN A 111 -29.48 7.76 11.79
C ASN A 111 -28.34 8.44 11.01
N GLU A 112 -28.68 9.41 10.15
CA GLU A 112 -27.69 10.24 9.47
C GLU A 112 -26.97 11.18 10.46
N ASP A 113 -27.73 11.80 11.37
CA ASP A 113 -27.15 12.62 12.44
C ASP A 113 -26.22 11.79 13.31
N LYS A 114 -26.61 10.58 13.69
CA LYS A 114 -25.78 9.64 14.45
C LYS A 114 -24.51 9.23 13.70
N ALA A 115 -24.59 8.99 12.38
CA ALA A 115 -23.41 8.70 11.57
C ALA A 115 -22.41 9.86 11.58
N THR A 116 -22.92 11.08 11.47
CA THR A 116 -22.11 12.31 11.51
C THR A 116 -21.51 12.56 12.89
N GLU A 117 -22.27 12.32 13.98
CA GLU A 117 -21.81 12.42 15.37
C GLU A 117 -20.65 11.47 15.66
N PHE A 118 -20.69 10.25 15.13
CA PHE A 118 -19.56 9.32 15.22
C PHE A 118 -18.37 9.71 14.35
N GLY A 119 -18.50 10.68 13.44
CA GLY A 119 -17.43 11.12 12.55
C GLY A 119 -17.28 10.28 11.28
N LEU A 120 -18.35 9.62 10.82
CA LEU A 120 -18.33 8.94 9.54
C LEU A 120 -18.31 9.94 8.37
N GLN A 121 -17.66 9.54 7.27
CA GLN A 121 -17.58 10.35 6.07
C GLN A 121 -18.75 10.07 5.13
N GLY A 122 -19.62 11.05 4.95
CA GLY A 122 -20.67 11.02 3.92
C GLY A 122 -20.08 11.37 2.55
N ILE A 123 -20.25 10.49 1.56
CA ILE A 123 -19.82 10.74 0.18
C ILE A 123 -21.03 11.23 -0.62
N PRO A 124 -21.01 12.45 -1.20
CA PRO A 124 -22.12 12.94 -1.99
C PRO A 124 -22.26 12.13 -3.29
N LEU A 125 -23.44 11.57 -3.53
CA LEU A 125 -23.73 10.78 -4.74
C LEU A 125 -23.84 11.66 -6.00
N GLN A 126 -24.23 12.93 -5.85
CA GLN A 126 -24.32 13.94 -6.92
C GLN A 126 -24.02 15.33 -6.34
N GLN A 127 -23.69 16.32 -7.18
CA GLN A 127 -23.54 17.71 -6.71
C GLN A 127 -24.86 18.22 -6.10
N GLY A 128 -24.88 18.38 -4.77
CA GLY A 128 -26.07 18.79 -4.01
C GLY A 128 -27.07 17.68 -3.71
N GLY A 129 -26.67 16.40 -3.85
CA GLY A 129 -27.48 15.23 -3.55
C GLY A 129 -27.24 14.63 -2.15
N ASP A 130 -27.95 13.54 -1.87
CA ASP A 130 -27.88 12.81 -0.62
C ASP A 130 -26.47 12.21 -0.38
N ASN A 131 -26.05 12.14 0.86
CA ASN A 131 -24.79 11.52 1.25
C ASN A 131 -24.94 10.01 1.38
N LEU A 132 -23.93 9.28 0.90
CA LEU A 132 -23.79 7.84 1.11
C LEU A 132 -22.82 7.60 2.25
N TYR A 133 -23.26 6.89 3.26
CA TYR A 133 -22.43 6.43 4.37
C TYR A 133 -22.12 4.95 4.21
N PHE A 134 -20.87 4.58 4.39
CA PHE A 134 -20.43 3.19 4.39
C PHE A 134 -19.21 3.05 5.29
N GLY A 135 -19.44 2.91 6.60
CA GLY A 135 -18.38 2.89 7.60
C GLY A 135 -18.77 2.14 8.86
N LEU A 136 -17.85 2.10 9.81
CA LEU A 136 -18.01 1.40 11.09
C LEU A 136 -17.59 2.30 12.23
N ALA A 137 -18.43 2.45 13.23
CA ALA A 137 -18.06 3.01 14.53
C ALA A 137 -18.08 1.91 15.60
N GLY A 138 -17.19 2.02 16.56
CA GLY A 138 -17.17 1.14 17.74
C GLY A 138 -17.06 1.95 19.02
N SER A 139 -17.68 1.45 20.10
CA SER A 139 -17.54 2.04 21.44
C SER A 139 -17.29 0.97 22.50
N ASN A 140 -16.49 1.31 23.51
CA ASN A 140 -16.23 0.46 24.67
C ASN A 140 -17.02 0.94 25.91
N ALA A 141 -16.85 0.26 27.03
CA ALA A 141 -17.54 0.58 28.30
C ALA A 141 -17.03 1.89 28.95
N LEU A 142 -15.92 2.44 28.51
CA LEU A 142 -15.31 3.68 29.00
C LEU A 142 -15.59 4.88 28.09
N ASP A 143 -16.62 4.81 27.25
CA ASP A 143 -16.98 5.82 26.25
C ASP A 143 -15.86 6.13 25.22
N GLY A 144 -14.87 5.24 25.12
CA GLY A 144 -13.87 5.30 24.06
C GLY A 144 -14.52 4.97 22.71
N VAL A 145 -14.28 5.79 21.69
CA VAL A 145 -14.83 5.63 20.34
C VAL A 145 -13.70 5.46 19.34
N GLN A 146 -13.87 4.50 18.43
CA GLN A 146 -13.01 4.29 17.27
C GLN A 146 -13.86 4.20 16.01
N VAL A 147 -13.38 4.72 14.89
CA VAL A 147 -14.17 4.84 13.66
C VAL A 147 -13.34 4.45 12.44
N ILE A 148 -13.95 3.66 11.55
CA ILE A 148 -13.56 3.53 10.16
C ILE A 148 -14.52 4.42 9.37
N PRO A 149 -14.09 5.62 8.93
CA PRO A 149 -15.00 6.63 8.40
C PRO A 149 -15.68 6.20 7.10
N PHE A 150 -14.99 5.39 6.31
CA PHE A 150 -15.47 4.81 5.05
C PHE A 150 -14.71 3.52 4.74
N PHE A 151 -15.36 2.55 4.06
CA PHE A 151 -14.73 1.33 3.55
C PHE A 151 -14.46 1.47 2.04
N PRO A 152 -13.21 1.77 1.62
CA PRO A 152 -12.86 1.85 0.21
C PRO A 152 -12.89 0.48 -0.47
N LEU A 153 -13.37 0.43 -1.72
CA LEU A 153 -13.47 -0.82 -2.48
C LEU A 153 -12.10 -1.44 -2.82
N ASP A 154 -11.09 -0.61 -2.95
CA ASP A 154 -9.72 -1.02 -3.27
C ASP A 154 -8.93 -1.53 -2.06
N GLN A 155 -9.47 -1.36 -0.84
CA GLN A 155 -8.89 -1.84 0.42
C GLN A 155 -9.63 -3.06 1.01
N GLU A 156 -10.45 -3.73 0.22
CA GLU A 156 -11.23 -4.90 0.65
C GLU A 156 -10.37 -6.02 1.26
N GLU A 157 -9.14 -6.17 0.83
CA GLU A 157 -8.18 -7.17 1.32
C GLU A 157 -7.74 -6.94 2.78
N PHE A 158 -7.81 -5.69 3.26
CA PHE A 158 -7.44 -5.31 4.63
C PHE A 158 -8.62 -5.24 5.59
N LEU A 159 -9.84 -5.51 5.11
CA LEU A 159 -11.07 -5.39 5.88
C LEU A 159 -11.00 -6.09 7.25
N GLU A 160 -10.51 -7.33 7.29
CA GLU A 160 -10.39 -8.08 8.55
C GLU A 160 -9.36 -7.45 9.50
N TYR A 161 -8.27 -6.92 8.95
CA TYR A 161 -7.26 -6.21 9.73
C TYR A 161 -7.82 -4.92 10.34
N ASP A 162 -8.47 -4.09 9.54
CA ASP A 162 -9.01 -2.79 9.98
C ASP A 162 -10.06 -2.96 11.08
N ILE A 163 -10.97 -3.93 10.93
CA ILE A 163 -11.96 -4.25 11.96
C ILE A 163 -11.29 -4.81 13.21
N SER A 164 -10.32 -5.73 13.06
CA SER A 164 -9.58 -6.30 14.19
C SER A 164 -8.79 -5.24 14.96
N ARG A 165 -8.18 -4.30 14.23
CA ARG A 165 -7.46 -3.16 14.80
C ARG A 165 -8.41 -2.25 15.58
N LEU A 166 -9.57 -1.90 15.02
CA LEU A 166 -10.59 -1.10 15.71
C LEU A 166 -11.00 -1.78 17.02
N VAL A 167 -11.32 -3.08 16.98
CA VAL A 167 -11.70 -3.86 18.16
C VAL A 167 -10.57 -3.90 19.20
N GLN A 168 -9.34 -4.12 18.77
CA GLN A 168 -8.17 -4.16 19.67
C GLN A 168 -7.91 -2.81 20.32
N THR A 169 -8.01 -1.71 19.57
CA THR A 169 -7.82 -0.35 20.13
C THR A 169 -8.89 -0.02 21.17
N LEU A 170 -10.13 -0.46 20.96
CA LEU A 170 -11.21 -0.31 21.96
C LEU A 170 -11.00 -1.17 23.21
N ALA A 171 -10.42 -2.37 23.04
CA ALA A 171 -10.10 -3.25 24.15
C ALA A 171 -8.90 -2.77 24.98
N GLN A 172 -7.95 -2.08 24.32
CA GLN A 172 -6.72 -1.59 24.94
C GLN A 172 -6.53 -0.10 24.60
N PRO A 173 -7.18 0.82 25.32
CA PRO A 173 -7.19 2.25 25.00
C PRO A 173 -5.87 2.99 25.30
N GLN A 174 -4.89 2.29 25.90
CA GLN A 174 -3.57 2.89 26.13
C GLN A 174 -2.80 2.99 24.84
N ARG A 175 -2.23 4.20 24.57
CA ARG A 175 -1.39 4.42 23.40
C ARG A 175 -0.13 3.58 23.51
N PRO A 176 0.28 2.87 22.44
CA PRO A 176 1.53 2.13 22.43
C PRO A 176 2.72 3.06 22.65
N VAL A 177 3.68 2.61 23.43
CA VAL A 177 4.92 3.38 23.69
C VAL A 177 5.93 3.09 22.59
N VAL A 178 6.36 4.13 21.89
CA VAL A 178 7.41 4.09 20.86
C VAL A 178 8.67 4.73 21.42
N GLY A 179 9.76 3.96 21.50
CA GLY A 179 11.09 4.47 21.83
C GLY A 179 11.74 5.06 20.58
N LEU A 180 12.10 6.34 20.60
CA LEU A 180 12.81 7.00 19.51
C LEU A 180 14.29 7.17 19.85
N MET A 181 15.16 6.68 18.96
CA MET A 181 16.59 6.98 18.96
C MET A 181 16.99 7.53 17.60
N SER A 182 17.55 8.75 17.55
CA SER A 182 17.88 9.41 16.28
C SER A 182 19.14 10.27 16.43
N SER A 183 19.99 10.28 15.39
CA SER A 183 21.08 11.23 15.22
C SER A 183 20.66 12.47 14.44
N LEU A 184 19.49 12.45 13.78
CA LEU A 184 18.93 13.60 13.07
C LEU A 184 18.06 14.46 14.00
N PRO A 185 17.95 15.78 13.73
CA PRO A 185 17.21 16.73 14.57
C PRO A 185 15.69 16.66 14.33
N LEU A 186 15.09 15.46 14.45
CA LEU A 186 13.67 15.23 14.17
C LEU A 186 12.73 16.07 15.05
N ASN A 187 13.14 16.35 16.28
CA ASN A 187 12.37 17.15 17.25
C ASN A 187 12.57 18.67 17.09
N GLY A 188 13.18 19.07 15.97
CA GLY A 188 13.66 20.43 15.79
C GLY A 188 15.05 20.64 16.43
N GLY A 189 15.61 21.80 16.21
CA GLY A 189 16.95 22.12 16.67
C GLY A 189 17.32 23.55 16.33
N PHE A 190 18.58 23.78 16.08
CA PHE A 190 19.09 25.05 15.63
C PHE A 190 19.90 24.88 14.36
N ASP A 191 19.45 25.49 13.28
CA ASP A 191 20.19 25.49 12.03
C ASP A 191 21.36 26.51 12.11
N MET A 192 22.57 25.99 12.06
CA MET A 192 23.77 26.81 12.13
C MET A 192 24.00 27.68 10.89
N ALA A 193 23.48 27.26 9.73
CA ALA A 193 23.65 28.00 8.48
C ALA A 193 22.71 29.23 8.43
N SER A 194 21.44 29.04 8.75
CA SER A 194 20.45 30.13 8.81
C SER A 194 20.46 30.88 10.15
N ARG A 195 21.10 30.34 11.21
CA ARG A 195 21.08 30.81 12.58
C ARG A 195 19.68 30.97 13.17
N GLN A 196 18.76 30.06 12.78
CA GLN A 196 17.38 30.06 13.25
C GLN A 196 17.04 28.74 13.93
N PRO A 197 16.11 28.75 14.91
CA PRO A 197 15.55 27.53 15.44
C PRO A 197 14.71 26.84 14.33
N THR A 198 14.84 25.50 14.23
CA THR A 198 14.05 24.68 13.34
C THR A 198 12.91 24.03 14.10
N SER A 199 11.75 23.98 13.48
CA SER A 199 10.58 23.26 14.03
C SER A 199 10.78 21.74 13.96
N PRO A 200 10.07 20.96 14.79
CA PRO A 200 9.99 19.52 14.62
C PRO A 200 9.52 19.15 13.21
N TRP A 201 10.01 18.03 12.67
CA TRP A 201 9.53 17.49 11.41
C TRP A 201 8.07 17.06 11.55
N MET A 202 7.28 17.22 10.49
CA MET A 202 5.83 16.89 10.51
C MET A 202 5.55 15.43 10.86
N VAL A 203 6.41 14.51 10.44
CA VAL A 203 6.28 13.08 10.78
C VAL A 203 6.27 12.87 12.30
N MET A 204 6.98 13.71 13.07
CA MET A 204 6.99 13.61 14.54
C MET A 204 5.66 14.06 15.15
N GLU A 205 4.99 15.01 14.52
CA GLU A 205 3.65 15.45 14.94
C GLU A 205 2.62 14.36 14.67
N GLU A 206 2.68 13.70 13.50
CA GLU A 206 1.80 12.56 13.17
C GLU A 206 2.01 11.38 14.12
N ILE A 207 3.26 11.01 14.43
CA ILE A 207 3.55 9.94 15.39
C ILE A 207 2.97 10.26 16.78
N ARG A 208 3.17 11.50 17.30
CA ARG A 208 2.66 11.89 18.62
C ARG A 208 1.14 11.91 18.74
N GLN A 209 0.42 12.03 17.63
CA GLN A 209 -1.05 11.95 17.65
C GLN A 209 -1.54 10.56 18.04
N GLN A 210 -0.80 9.51 17.66
CA GLN A 210 -1.25 8.11 17.81
C GLN A 210 -0.47 7.32 18.87
N PHE A 211 0.78 7.70 19.16
CA PHE A 211 1.70 6.95 20.02
C PHE A 211 2.21 7.80 21.20
N ASP A 212 2.56 7.13 22.31
CA ASP A 212 3.37 7.73 23.39
C ASP A 212 4.85 7.65 23.00
N LEU A 213 5.39 8.75 22.51
CA LEU A 213 6.74 8.81 21.97
C LEU A 213 7.77 9.18 23.06
N ARG A 214 8.71 8.27 23.33
CA ARG A 214 9.78 8.46 24.31
C ARG A 214 11.14 8.53 23.63
N SER A 215 11.85 9.65 23.79
CA SER A 215 13.21 9.79 23.28
C SER A 215 14.20 9.00 24.14
N LEU A 216 14.99 8.16 23.47
CA LEU A 216 16.09 7.41 24.06
C LEU A 216 17.41 8.01 23.62
N LYS A 217 18.42 7.91 24.49
CA LYS A 217 19.78 8.38 24.16
C LYS A 217 20.48 7.37 23.26
N SER A 218 21.39 7.84 22.40
CA SER A 218 22.22 7.00 21.53
C SER A 218 23.22 6.11 22.27
N ASP A 219 23.49 6.39 23.56
CA ASP A 219 24.34 5.62 24.47
C ASP A 219 23.53 4.77 25.48
N ALA A 220 22.23 4.55 25.23
CA ALA A 220 21.39 3.76 26.11
C ALA A 220 21.88 2.30 26.20
N THR A 221 22.07 1.81 27.41
CA THR A 221 22.54 0.45 27.70
C THR A 221 21.38 -0.56 27.83
N GLU A 222 20.16 -0.08 27.90
CA GLU A 222 18.93 -0.88 27.99
C GLU A 222 17.77 -0.15 27.32
N ILE A 223 16.90 -0.92 26.63
CA ILE A 223 15.62 -0.42 26.11
C ILE A 223 14.53 -0.69 27.17
N PRO A 224 13.82 0.36 27.65
CA PRO A 224 12.80 0.22 28.70
C PRO A 224 11.72 -0.84 28.33
N PRO A 225 11.26 -1.65 29.28
CA PRO A 225 10.33 -2.75 29.02
C PRO A 225 8.94 -2.29 28.54
N GLU A 226 8.54 -1.05 28.83
CA GLU A 226 7.31 -0.44 28.35
C GLU A 226 7.33 -0.07 26.86
N VAL A 227 8.52 0.01 26.24
CA VAL A 227 8.66 0.26 24.80
C VAL A 227 8.21 -0.95 24.02
N SER A 228 7.17 -0.79 23.21
CA SER A 228 6.63 -1.85 22.33
C SER A 228 7.32 -1.87 20.97
N VAL A 229 7.66 -0.70 20.43
CA VAL A 229 8.38 -0.55 19.16
C VAL A 229 9.54 0.41 19.37
N LEU A 230 10.71 0.03 18.87
CA LEU A 230 11.87 0.90 18.81
C LEU A 230 11.94 1.51 17.39
N LEU A 231 11.92 2.83 17.32
CA LEU A 231 12.13 3.62 16.11
C LEU A 231 13.57 4.14 16.09
N LEU A 232 14.39 3.58 15.21
CA LEU A 232 15.77 4.04 14.99
C LEU A 232 15.83 4.85 13.71
N VAL A 233 16.32 6.08 13.81
CA VAL A 233 16.51 6.97 12.66
C VAL A 233 17.96 7.42 12.60
N HIS A 234 18.61 7.07 11.50
CA HIS A 234 20.00 7.41 11.24
C HIS A 234 20.93 6.97 12.39
N PRO A 235 20.96 5.66 12.77
CA PRO A 235 21.77 5.16 13.87
C PRO A 235 23.26 5.23 13.51
N LYS A 236 23.89 6.33 13.91
CA LYS A 236 25.27 6.65 13.53
C LYS A 236 26.22 6.29 14.69
N GLN A 237 27.21 5.41 14.42
CA GLN A 237 28.30 5.04 15.34
C GLN A 237 27.81 4.69 16.76
N LEU A 238 26.76 3.85 16.87
CA LEU A 238 26.25 3.42 18.17
C LEU A 238 27.29 2.60 18.93
N PRO A 239 27.43 2.84 20.27
CA PRO A 239 28.28 2.02 21.12
C PRO A 239 27.88 0.53 21.10
N GLU A 240 28.84 -0.37 21.32
CA GLU A 240 28.59 -1.82 21.37
C GLU A 240 27.52 -2.19 22.40
N GLN A 241 27.49 -1.51 23.56
CA GLN A 241 26.48 -1.72 24.59
C GLN A 241 25.06 -1.37 24.09
N THR A 242 24.94 -0.30 23.30
CA THR A 242 23.65 0.10 22.71
C THR A 242 23.21 -0.89 21.63
N LEU A 243 24.14 -1.34 20.77
CA LEU A 243 23.83 -2.38 19.77
C LEU A 243 23.39 -3.69 20.46
N TYR A 244 24.05 -4.06 21.57
CA TYR A 244 23.62 -5.20 22.37
C TYR A 244 22.23 -5.01 22.96
N ALA A 245 21.92 -3.82 23.51
CA ALA A 245 20.61 -3.52 24.06
C ALA A 245 19.50 -3.62 23.00
N ILE A 246 19.76 -3.15 21.77
CA ILE A 246 18.85 -3.26 20.61
C ILE A 246 18.67 -4.73 20.20
N ASP A 247 19.77 -5.49 20.09
CA ASP A 247 19.72 -6.91 19.76
C ASP A 247 18.85 -7.68 20.76
N GLN A 248 19.13 -7.51 22.06
CA GLN A 248 18.37 -8.17 23.12
C GLN A 248 16.93 -7.72 23.20
N PHE A 249 16.63 -6.44 22.87
CA PHE A 249 15.25 -5.97 22.76
C PHE A 249 14.49 -6.71 21.65
N VAL A 250 15.08 -6.84 20.47
CA VAL A 250 14.46 -7.54 19.34
C VAL A 250 14.31 -9.04 19.63
N LEU A 251 15.31 -9.69 20.20
CA LEU A 251 15.29 -11.10 20.51
C LEU A 251 14.25 -11.48 21.59
N ARG A 252 13.97 -10.59 22.56
CA ARG A 252 12.90 -10.82 23.56
C ARG A 252 11.50 -10.51 23.05
N GLY A 253 11.36 -10.19 21.73
CA GLY A 253 10.07 -9.98 21.07
C GLY A 253 9.71 -8.51 20.83
N GLY A 254 10.58 -7.56 21.20
CA GLY A 254 10.46 -6.16 20.83
C GLY A 254 10.49 -6.00 19.31
N LYS A 255 9.83 -4.97 18.80
CA LYS A 255 9.70 -4.70 17.36
C LYS A 255 10.56 -3.50 16.97
N LEU A 256 11.11 -3.53 15.77
CA LEU A 256 12.04 -2.49 15.31
C LEU A 256 11.60 -1.91 13.97
N LEU A 257 11.54 -0.60 13.88
CA LEU A 257 11.49 0.17 12.64
C LEU A 257 12.80 0.96 12.53
N ALA A 258 13.64 0.62 11.56
CA ALA A 258 14.96 1.22 11.38
C ALA A 258 15.05 1.95 10.03
N PHE A 259 15.46 3.22 10.08
CA PHE A 259 15.82 4.02 8.93
C PHE A 259 17.35 4.18 8.91
N VAL A 260 17.99 3.56 7.92
CA VAL A 260 19.43 3.61 7.69
C VAL A 260 19.72 4.25 6.33
N ASP A 261 20.94 4.74 6.12
CA ASP A 261 21.21 5.54 4.95
C ASP A 261 22.68 5.42 4.50
N PRO A 262 22.97 5.18 3.23
CA PRO A 262 24.32 5.27 2.71
C PRO A 262 24.81 6.73 2.57
N PHE A 263 23.89 7.71 2.48
CA PHE A 263 24.19 9.12 2.32
C PHE A 263 22.96 9.99 2.66
N SER A 264 22.80 10.34 3.93
CA SER A 264 21.71 11.23 4.34
C SER A 264 22.00 12.69 3.98
N GLU A 265 21.15 13.28 3.13
CA GLU A 265 21.25 14.70 2.79
C GLU A 265 20.82 15.58 3.98
N ALA A 266 19.94 15.08 4.85
CA ALA A 266 19.48 15.77 6.04
C ALA A 266 20.52 15.81 7.16
N ASP A 267 21.55 14.96 7.10
CA ASP A 267 22.67 15.01 8.05
C ASP A 267 23.57 16.22 7.75
N SER A 268 23.28 17.33 8.39
CA SER A 268 24.08 18.58 8.31
C SER A 268 25.26 18.61 9.28
N GLY A 269 25.44 17.52 10.08
CA GLY A 269 26.42 17.45 11.15
C GLY A 269 26.01 18.26 12.39
N SER A 270 26.00 17.64 13.54
CA SER A 270 25.67 18.33 14.83
C SER A 270 26.75 19.30 15.29
N ASP A 271 27.99 19.12 14.82
CA ASP A 271 29.16 19.94 15.16
C ASP A 271 29.95 20.29 13.90
N PHE A 272 30.71 21.40 13.95
CA PHE A 272 31.62 21.82 12.88
C PHE A 272 32.65 20.71 12.52
N ALA A 273 33.06 19.91 13.50
CA ALA A 273 33.94 18.76 13.29
C ALA A 273 33.25 17.62 12.55
N ALA A 274 32.00 17.33 12.85
CA ALA A 274 31.19 16.31 12.14
C ALA A 274 30.87 16.71 10.69
N THR A 275 30.74 18.00 10.42
CA THR A 275 30.60 18.54 9.05
C THR A 275 31.88 18.33 8.23
N LEU A 276 33.08 18.32 8.90
CA LEU A 276 34.36 18.07 8.25
C LEU A 276 34.66 16.59 8.02
N ASP A 277 34.07 15.67 8.81
CA ASP A 277 34.29 14.22 8.69
C ASP A 277 33.61 13.63 7.43
N GLY A 278 32.65 14.34 6.88
CA GLY A 278 32.04 14.03 5.59
C GLY A 278 31.26 12.71 5.52
N ASP A 279 31.28 11.90 6.57
CA ASP A 279 30.50 10.66 6.65
C ASP A 279 29.04 10.96 7.00
N LYS A 280 28.18 10.77 6.02
CA LYS A 280 26.71 10.95 6.12
C LYS A 280 25.97 9.61 6.12
N SER A 281 26.68 8.53 6.39
CA SER A 281 26.09 7.20 6.38
C SER A 281 25.66 6.74 7.77
N SER A 282 24.71 5.82 7.80
CA SER A 282 24.31 5.09 9.01
C SER A 282 23.98 3.64 8.65
N ASP A 283 24.34 2.73 9.55
CA ASP A 283 24.11 1.30 9.37
C ASP A 283 24.00 0.61 10.75
N LEU A 284 23.46 -0.61 10.74
CA LEU A 284 23.42 -1.54 11.88
C LEU A 284 24.07 -2.88 11.48
N ALA A 285 25.17 -2.83 10.73
CA ALA A 285 25.78 -4.00 10.08
C ALA A 285 25.89 -5.25 10.97
N PRO A 286 26.39 -5.19 12.23
CA PRO A 286 26.47 -6.39 13.08
C PRO A 286 25.10 -7.04 13.36
N LEU A 287 24.06 -6.22 13.57
CA LEU A 287 22.70 -6.71 13.80
C LEU A 287 22.08 -7.26 12.51
N PHE A 288 22.22 -6.52 11.42
CA PHE A 288 21.69 -6.89 10.13
C PHE A 288 22.26 -8.22 9.64
N GLU A 289 23.59 -8.43 9.77
CA GLU A 289 24.23 -9.68 9.40
C GLU A 289 23.68 -10.85 10.20
N ALA A 290 23.51 -10.69 11.51
CA ALA A 290 22.94 -11.73 12.38
C ALA A 290 21.47 -12.04 12.03
N TRP A 291 20.71 -11.03 11.57
CA TRP A 291 19.32 -11.17 11.16
C TRP A 291 19.13 -11.51 9.69
N GLY A 292 20.21 -11.68 8.92
CA GLY A 292 20.19 -12.20 7.56
C GLY A 292 19.96 -11.20 6.45
N LEU A 293 20.30 -9.94 6.67
CA LEU A 293 20.27 -8.88 5.67
C LEU A 293 21.54 -8.03 5.70
N ARG A 294 21.73 -7.18 4.71
CA ARG A 294 22.76 -6.13 4.72
C ARG A 294 22.29 -4.90 3.96
N LEU A 295 22.74 -3.73 4.40
CA LEU A 295 22.77 -2.53 3.59
C LEU A 295 24.02 -2.58 2.71
N LEU A 296 23.87 -2.32 1.40
CA LEU A 296 25.02 -2.34 0.49
C LEU A 296 25.93 -1.13 0.78
N PRO A 297 27.15 -1.36 1.30
CA PRO A 297 27.96 -0.26 1.84
C PRO A 297 28.34 0.77 0.77
N GLY A 298 28.19 2.06 1.08
CA GLY A 298 28.60 3.18 0.26
C GLY A 298 27.95 3.22 -1.13
N LYS A 299 26.77 2.63 -1.29
CA LYS A 299 26.02 2.62 -2.55
C LYS A 299 24.67 3.27 -2.40
N VAL A 300 24.42 4.26 -3.24
CA VAL A 300 23.12 4.95 -3.42
C VAL A 300 22.46 4.41 -4.68
N LEU A 301 21.19 4.10 -4.64
CA LEU A 301 20.45 3.67 -5.82
C LEU A 301 20.03 4.87 -6.66
N GLY A 302 20.30 4.80 -7.96
CA GLY A 302 19.71 5.65 -8.97
C GLY A 302 18.74 4.88 -9.84
N ASP A 303 17.61 5.48 -10.20
CA ASP A 303 16.56 4.87 -11.02
C ASP A 303 16.11 5.84 -12.12
N GLY A 304 16.27 5.41 -13.37
CA GLY A 304 15.90 6.22 -14.54
C GLY A 304 14.39 6.34 -14.74
N ALA A 305 13.60 5.35 -14.32
CA ALA A 305 12.14 5.41 -14.48
C ALA A 305 11.48 6.28 -13.41
N TYR A 306 11.92 6.14 -12.16
CA TYR A 306 11.31 6.82 -11.00
C TYR A 306 12.00 8.14 -10.63
N ALA A 307 12.99 8.59 -11.43
CA ALA A 307 13.73 9.85 -11.23
C ALA A 307 12.80 11.06 -11.17
N MET A 308 12.90 11.86 -10.11
CA MET A 308 12.19 13.12 -9.96
C MET A 308 12.81 14.24 -10.81
N SER A 309 11.99 15.16 -11.29
CA SER A 309 12.43 16.40 -11.92
C SER A 309 12.58 17.49 -10.86
N ILE A 310 13.79 17.99 -10.68
CA ILE A 310 14.10 19.05 -9.73
C ILE A 310 14.51 20.35 -10.42
N SER A 311 14.17 21.49 -9.82
CA SER A 311 14.59 22.80 -10.30
C SER A 311 15.94 23.16 -9.69
N LEU A 312 16.95 23.39 -10.51
CA LEU A 312 18.29 23.76 -10.07
C LEU A 312 18.47 25.29 -9.84
N GLY A 313 17.42 26.08 -10.04
CA GLY A 313 17.42 27.53 -9.87
C GLY A 313 16.40 28.21 -10.79
N ARG A 314 16.20 29.56 -10.60
CA ARG A 314 15.18 30.31 -11.33
C ARG A 314 15.38 30.37 -12.85
N ASP A 315 16.63 30.25 -13.31
CA ASP A 315 16.99 30.41 -14.73
C ASP A 315 17.45 29.08 -15.38
N GLN A 316 17.39 27.95 -14.66
CA GLN A 316 17.82 26.65 -15.18
C GLN A 316 16.61 25.76 -15.48
N ARG A 317 16.71 24.97 -16.55
CA ARG A 317 15.69 23.97 -16.90
C ARG A 317 15.64 22.89 -15.81
N PRO A 318 14.46 22.39 -15.44
CA PRO A 318 14.35 21.25 -14.54
C PRO A 318 15.20 20.08 -15.03
N ALA A 319 16.01 19.51 -14.15
CA ALA A 319 16.82 18.33 -14.44
C ALA A 319 16.26 17.11 -13.71
N ARG A 320 16.34 15.94 -14.36
CA ARG A 320 15.96 14.68 -13.71
C ARG A 320 17.09 14.23 -12.79
N HIS A 321 16.74 13.97 -11.53
CA HIS A 321 17.68 13.50 -10.52
C HIS A 321 17.46 12.00 -10.27
N PRO A 322 18.37 11.10 -10.76
CA PRO A 322 18.11 9.66 -10.71
C PRO A 322 18.12 9.08 -9.30
N ALA A 323 18.69 9.75 -8.30
CA ALA A 323 18.67 9.31 -6.90
C ALA A 323 17.62 10.04 -6.03
N TRP A 324 16.82 10.95 -6.63
CA TRP A 324 15.58 11.44 -6.01
C TRP A 324 14.43 10.74 -6.69
N LEU A 325 13.78 9.84 -5.96
CA LEU A 325 12.83 8.91 -6.52
C LEU A 325 11.40 9.26 -6.11
N SER A 326 10.47 9.20 -7.05
CA SER A 326 9.04 9.15 -6.79
C SER A 326 8.57 7.74 -7.11
N LEU A 327 8.43 6.93 -6.09
CA LEU A 327 7.96 5.54 -6.20
C LEU A 327 6.45 5.53 -6.37
N PRO A 328 5.92 5.02 -7.48
CA PRO A 328 4.49 4.84 -7.66
C PRO A 328 4.00 3.58 -6.94
N ARG A 329 2.71 3.40 -6.84
CA ARG A 329 2.04 2.27 -6.18
C ARG A 329 2.60 0.89 -6.58
N GLU A 330 2.97 0.68 -7.84
CA GLU A 330 3.56 -0.59 -8.32
C GLU A 330 4.98 -0.89 -7.80
N ALA A 331 5.63 0.10 -7.21
CA ALA A 331 6.92 -0.06 -6.54
C ALA A 331 6.78 -0.49 -5.07
N LEU A 332 5.56 -0.45 -4.53
CA LEU A 332 5.21 -0.75 -3.16
C LEU A 332 4.59 -2.15 -3.07
N ASP A 333 4.92 -2.89 -2.01
CA ASP A 333 4.25 -4.17 -1.74
C ASP A 333 2.81 -3.92 -1.31
N GLN A 334 1.87 -4.44 -2.10
CA GLN A 334 0.43 -4.28 -1.83
C GLN A 334 -0.13 -5.36 -0.90
N ASP A 335 0.67 -6.36 -0.56
CA ASP A 335 0.30 -7.45 0.35
C ASP A 335 0.75 -7.17 1.80
N ASP A 336 1.60 -6.17 2.03
CA ASP A 336 2.04 -5.75 3.37
C ASP A 336 1.23 -4.53 3.83
N ILE A 337 0.68 -4.61 5.04
CA ILE A 337 -0.20 -3.60 5.63
C ILE A 337 0.49 -2.24 5.79
N ALA A 338 1.81 -2.22 6.00
CA ALA A 338 2.56 -0.97 6.16
C ALA A 338 2.60 -0.15 4.86
N THR A 339 2.56 -0.82 3.70
CA THR A 339 2.69 -0.19 2.37
C THR A 339 1.42 -0.25 1.54
N ALA A 340 0.49 -1.12 1.94
CA ALA A 340 -0.79 -1.24 1.27
C ALA A 340 -1.62 0.05 1.37
N GLY A 341 -2.29 0.40 0.31
CA GLY A 341 -3.10 1.62 0.26
C GLY A 341 -2.32 2.92 0.09
N LEU A 342 -0.97 2.86 0.06
CA LEU A 342 -0.16 4.03 -0.30
C LEU A 342 -0.11 4.18 -1.82
N GLU A 343 -0.22 5.43 -2.29
CA GLU A 343 -0.21 5.75 -3.72
C GLU A 343 1.17 6.13 -4.22
N SER A 344 1.93 6.87 -3.41
CA SER A 344 3.27 7.30 -3.81
C SER A 344 4.17 7.59 -2.61
N LEU A 345 5.47 7.29 -2.76
CA LEU A 345 6.50 7.65 -1.80
C LEU A 345 7.64 8.36 -2.50
N THR A 346 8.27 9.29 -1.79
CA THR A 346 9.44 9.98 -2.31
C THR A 346 10.66 9.73 -1.44
N LEU A 347 11.77 9.41 -2.08
CA LEU A 347 13.04 9.08 -1.46
C LEU A 347 14.15 9.96 -2.01
N ALA A 348 15.17 10.23 -1.17
CA ALA A 348 16.38 10.92 -1.63
C ALA A 348 17.61 10.11 -1.28
N THR A 349 18.45 9.85 -2.27
CA THR A 349 19.72 9.09 -2.14
C THR A 349 19.57 7.72 -1.43
N PRO A 350 18.52 6.92 -1.74
CA PRO A 350 18.25 5.69 -1.02
C PRO A 350 19.35 4.64 -1.20
N GLY A 351 19.55 3.81 -0.16
CA GLY A 351 20.41 2.65 -0.17
C GLY A 351 19.77 1.41 -0.78
N ILE A 352 20.49 0.31 -0.76
CA ILE A 352 20.07 -0.99 -1.28
C ILE A 352 20.17 -2.02 -0.17
N LEU A 353 19.07 -2.73 0.10
CA LEU A 353 19.02 -3.84 1.04
C LEU A 353 19.12 -5.17 0.28
N GLU A 354 19.94 -6.06 0.78
CA GLU A 354 20.12 -7.40 0.24
C GLU A 354 19.89 -8.47 1.30
N ARG A 355 19.26 -9.58 0.90
CA ARG A 355 19.17 -10.77 1.72
C ARG A 355 20.50 -11.52 1.71
N LEU A 356 20.99 -11.90 2.87
CA LEU A 356 22.18 -12.75 2.98
C LEU A 356 21.86 -14.21 2.64
N PRO A 357 22.76 -14.91 1.92
CA PRO A 357 22.62 -16.34 1.66
C PRO A 357 22.58 -17.14 2.96
N GLY A 358 21.65 -18.12 3.06
CA GLY A 358 21.52 -18.97 4.23
C GLY A 358 20.82 -18.36 5.44
N ALA A 359 20.27 -17.14 5.31
CA ALA A 359 19.48 -16.51 6.36
C ALA A 359 18.27 -17.36 6.76
N SER A 360 18.07 -17.56 8.07
CA SER A 360 16.92 -18.29 8.64
C SER A 360 15.64 -17.45 8.65
N THR A 361 15.77 -16.14 8.56
CA THR A 361 14.66 -15.18 8.48
C THR A 361 14.06 -15.13 7.08
N SER A 362 12.79 -14.75 6.98
CA SER A 362 12.17 -14.29 5.75
C SER A 362 12.57 -12.86 5.46
N PHE A 363 12.71 -12.53 4.19
CA PHE A 363 13.00 -11.19 3.70
C PHE A 363 11.92 -10.82 2.69
N THR A 364 11.03 -9.91 3.05
CA THR A 364 9.93 -9.45 2.20
C THR A 364 10.23 -8.02 1.76
N PRO A 365 10.49 -7.78 0.47
CA PRO A 365 10.68 -6.43 -0.05
C PRO A 365 9.39 -5.61 0.09
N LEU A 366 9.45 -4.45 0.75
CA LEU A 366 8.34 -3.51 0.89
C LEU A 366 8.37 -2.42 -0.19
N LEU A 367 9.56 -1.89 -0.49
CA LEU A 367 9.80 -0.89 -1.51
C LEU A 367 10.85 -1.39 -2.48
N GLN A 368 10.57 -1.27 -3.77
CA GLN A 368 11.49 -1.71 -4.82
C GLN A 368 11.66 -0.66 -5.92
N SER A 369 12.86 -0.61 -6.49
CA SER A 369 13.15 0.17 -7.69
C SER A 369 12.45 -0.40 -8.94
N SER A 370 12.57 0.31 -10.05
CA SER A 370 12.33 -0.25 -11.37
C SER A 370 13.51 -1.10 -11.84
N ALA A 371 13.36 -1.77 -13.00
CA ALA A 371 14.47 -2.44 -13.67
C ALA A 371 15.47 -1.45 -14.34
N GLN A 372 15.11 -0.16 -14.39
CA GLN A 372 15.98 0.90 -14.94
C GLN A 372 16.86 1.55 -13.87
N ALA A 373 17.24 0.79 -12.87
CA ALA A 373 18.02 1.24 -11.73
C ALA A 373 19.46 0.70 -11.77
N MET A 374 20.38 1.43 -11.11
CA MET A 374 21.75 0.99 -10.85
C MET A 374 22.30 1.63 -9.58
N PRO A 375 23.26 0.97 -8.87
CA PRO A 375 23.97 1.57 -7.76
C PRO A 375 25.03 2.57 -8.23
N PHE A 376 25.11 3.71 -7.56
CA PHE A 376 26.18 4.72 -7.66
C PHE A 376 27.00 4.75 -6.38
N ASP A 377 28.25 5.21 -6.45
CA ASP A 377 29.05 5.43 -5.25
C ASP A 377 28.52 6.65 -4.46
N ALA A 378 28.26 6.47 -3.16
CA ALA A 378 27.69 7.49 -2.27
C ALA A 378 28.55 8.76 -2.22
N SER A 379 29.90 8.63 -2.29
CA SER A 379 30.84 9.75 -2.30
C SER A 379 30.61 10.76 -3.43
N ARG A 380 29.92 10.38 -4.48
CA ARG A 380 29.63 11.27 -5.63
C ARG A 380 28.59 12.33 -5.27
N PHE A 381 27.69 12.03 -4.35
CA PHE A 381 26.55 12.92 -4.03
C PHE A 381 26.97 14.15 -3.24
N GLY A 382 28.00 14.07 -2.41
CA GLY A 382 28.56 15.22 -1.70
C GLY A 382 29.16 16.32 -2.60
N LEU A 383 29.52 15.98 -3.83
CA LEU A 383 30.14 16.88 -4.80
C LEU A 383 29.28 17.10 -6.06
N LEU A 384 28.07 16.56 -6.08
CA LEU A 384 27.18 16.61 -7.25
C LEU A 384 26.70 18.05 -7.50
N ARG A 385 27.00 18.56 -8.70
CA ARG A 385 26.55 19.89 -9.16
C ARG A 385 25.40 19.82 -10.15
N ASP A 386 25.41 18.83 -11.04
CA ASP A 386 24.41 18.62 -12.06
C ASP A 386 23.94 17.14 -12.02
N PRO A 387 22.72 16.86 -11.55
CA PRO A 387 22.18 15.50 -11.54
C PRO A 387 22.00 14.91 -12.95
N GLY A 388 21.98 15.75 -13.99
CA GLY A 388 21.96 15.30 -15.38
C GLY A 388 23.20 14.48 -15.77
N ASP A 389 24.34 14.66 -15.07
CA ASP A 389 25.54 13.84 -15.29
C ASP A 389 25.28 12.39 -14.89
N LEU A 390 24.63 12.16 -13.74
CA LEU A 390 24.26 10.83 -13.29
C LEU A 390 23.25 10.16 -14.24
N MET A 391 22.30 10.93 -14.79
CA MET A 391 21.35 10.41 -15.78
C MET A 391 22.05 9.94 -17.07
N ARG A 392 23.09 10.65 -17.52
CA ARG A 392 23.88 10.25 -18.70
C ARG A 392 24.71 8.98 -18.46
N GLU A 393 25.15 8.76 -17.24
CA GLU A 393 25.95 7.60 -16.85
C GLU A 393 25.10 6.38 -16.49
N LEU A 394 23.81 6.57 -16.24
CA LEU A 394 22.93 5.49 -15.79
C LEU A 394 22.90 4.35 -16.81
N ARG A 395 23.24 3.15 -16.35
CA ARG A 395 23.19 1.89 -17.11
C ARG A 395 22.30 0.92 -16.33
N PRO A 396 21.07 0.67 -16.79
CA PRO A 396 20.13 -0.18 -16.08
C PRO A 396 20.69 -1.57 -15.76
N SER A 397 20.52 -2.00 -14.53
CA SER A 397 20.91 -3.35 -14.09
C SER A 397 20.01 -4.45 -14.67
N GLY A 398 18.78 -4.10 -15.07
CA GLY A 398 17.80 -5.03 -15.61
C GLY A 398 16.96 -5.75 -14.54
N TRP A 399 17.22 -5.52 -13.26
CA TRP A 399 16.43 -6.08 -12.14
C TRP A 399 16.06 -5.02 -11.14
N ARG A 400 15.06 -5.33 -10.28
CA ARG A 400 14.59 -4.46 -9.22
C ARG A 400 15.46 -4.62 -7.98
N HIS A 401 15.81 -3.51 -7.33
CA HIS A 401 16.54 -3.47 -6.07
C HIS A 401 15.59 -3.16 -4.91
N THR A 402 15.87 -3.71 -3.74
CA THR A 402 15.07 -3.50 -2.53
C THR A 402 15.55 -2.27 -1.78
N LEU A 403 14.64 -1.35 -1.47
CA LEU A 403 14.90 -0.10 -0.74
C LEU A 403 14.37 -0.16 0.70
N ALA A 404 13.32 -0.94 0.92
CA ALA A 404 12.82 -1.26 2.25
C ALA A 404 12.38 -2.72 2.30
N ALA A 405 12.55 -3.36 3.46
CA ALA A 405 12.20 -4.75 3.64
C ALA A 405 11.69 -5.03 5.06
N ARG A 406 10.80 -6.02 5.17
CA ARG A 406 10.38 -6.64 6.42
C ARG A 406 11.15 -7.94 6.63
N ILE A 407 11.74 -8.08 7.83
CA ILE A 407 12.50 -9.23 8.25
C ILE A 407 11.74 -9.93 9.38
N GLN A 408 11.40 -11.20 9.18
CA GLN A 408 10.63 -11.99 10.16
C GLN A 408 11.18 -13.39 10.30
N GLY A 409 10.95 -14.02 11.45
CA GLY A 409 11.29 -15.42 11.68
C GLY A 409 12.42 -15.62 12.66
N PRO A 410 12.98 -16.84 12.74
CA PRO A 410 14.02 -17.18 13.72
C PRO A 410 15.32 -16.44 13.39
N ALA A 411 15.92 -15.83 14.42
CA ALA A 411 17.16 -15.08 14.29
C ALA A 411 18.12 -15.38 15.44
N LYS A 412 19.41 -15.23 15.17
CA LYS A 412 20.47 -15.35 16.17
C LYS A 412 20.90 -13.98 16.67
N SER A 413 21.43 -13.93 17.89
CA SER A 413 22.07 -12.74 18.43
C SER A 413 23.34 -12.40 17.65
N ALA A 414 23.56 -11.12 17.40
CA ALA A 414 24.84 -10.60 16.94
C ALA A 414 25.93 -10.75 18.01
N PHE A 415 25.53 -10.94 19.28
CA PHE A 415 26.40 -11.01 20.46
C PHE A 415 26.20 -12.32 21.22
N ALA A 416 26.30 -13.46 20.53
CA ALA A 416 26.05 -14.79 21.11
C ALA A 416 26.97 -15.13 22.31
N GLU A 417 28.15 -14.52 22.38
CA GLU A 417 29.11 -14.69 23.49
C GLU A 417 28.96 -13.57 24.55
N GLY A 418 27.97 -12.66 24.38
CA GLY A 418 27.80 -11.47 25.22
C GLY A 418 28.78 -10.35 24.87
N ILE A 419 28.78 -9.32 25.70
CA ILE A 419 29.73 -8.20 25.64
C ILE A 419 30.40 -8.00 27.01
N GLU A 420 31.40 -7.12 27.09
CA GLU A 420 32.02 -6.79 28.37
C GLU A 420 30.97 -6.26 29.36
N GLY A 421 30.85 -6.89 30.53
CA GLY A 421 29.85 -6.58 31.55
C GLY A 421 28.49 -7.27 31.42
N HIS A 422 28.17 -7.90 30.26
CA HIS A 422 26.89 -8.58 29.99
C HIS A 422 27.12 -9.92 29.29
N ARG A 423 27.36 -10.99 30.07
CA ARG A 423 27.62 -12.35 29.54
C ARG A 423 26.35 -13.19 29.39
N GLU A 424 25.26 -12.82 30.05
CA GLU A 424 24.00 -13.55 30.02
C GLU A 424 22.96 -12.79 29.19
N GLY A 425 22.69 -13.26 27.97
CA GLY A 425 21.69 -12.69 27.08
C GLY A 425 21.03 -13.80 26.25
N LEU A 426 19.96 -13.44 25.55
CA LEU A 426 19.32 -14.34 24.58
C LEU A 426 20.26 -14.56 23.40
N LYS A 427 20.51 -15.83 23.04
CA LYS A 427 21.37 -16.21 21.90
C LYS A 427 20.60 -16.32 20.60
N GLU A 428 19.31 -16.55 20.69
CA GLU A 428 18.41 -16.70 19.54
C GLU A 428 16.97 -16.35 19.91
N ALA A 429 16.17 -15.99 18.91
CA ALA A 429 14.73 -15.82 19.01
C ALA A 429 14.02 -16.71 18.01
N ARG A 430 12.80 -17.16 18.36
CA ARG A 430 11.94 -17.94 17.45
C ARG A 430 11.35 -17.07 16.34
N ASN A 431 11.12 -15.80 16.65
CA ASN A 431 10.51 -14.87 15.69
C ASN A 431 10.90 -13.44 16.05
N ILE A 432 11.58 -12.78 15.14
CA ILE A 432 11.77 -11.32 15.15
C ILE A 432 10.81 -10.69 14.16
N ASN A 433 10.52 -9.39 14.33
CA ASN A 433 9.78 -8.61 13.36
C ASN A 433 10.41 -7.22 13.27
N VAL A 434 11.11 -6.99 12.18
CA VAL A 434 11.91 -5.79 11.93
C VAL A 434 11.55 -5.25 10.56
N ILE A 435 11.31 -3.94 10.47
CA ILE A 435 11.21 -3.23 9.20
C ILE A 435 12.45 -2.35 9.06
N VAL A 436 13.11 -2.44 7.92
CA VAL A 436 14.29 -1.62 7.58
C VAL A 436 13.99 -0.84 6.33
N VAL A 437 14.23 0.47 6.37
CA VAL A 437 14.13 1.39 5.24
C VAL A 437 15.51 1.99 5.00
N ALA A 438 16.00 1.89 3.77
CA ALA A 438 17.35 2.35 3.42
C ALA A 438 17.37 3.80 2.90
N ASP A 439 16.64 4.67 3.58
CA ASP A 439 16.59 6.12 3.32
C ASP A 439 16.07 6.81 4.58
N THR A 440 16.79 7.80 5.06
CA THR A 440 16.37 8.62 6.21
C THR A 440 15.75 9.94 5.76
N ASP A 441 16.10 10.40 4.58
CA ASP A 441 15.65 11.68 4.01
C ASP A 441 14.16 11.68 3.69
N LEU A 442 13.58 10.50 3.46
CA LEU A 442 12.14 10.36 3.22
C LEU A 442 11.27 10.89 4.39
N LEU A 443 11.85 10.98 5.61
CA LEU A 443 11.19 11.51 6.81
C LEU A 443 11.12 13.04 6.80
N SER A 444 12.01 13.72 6.04
CA SER A 444 12.11 15.18 6.01
C SER A 444 10.91 15.81 5.30
N ASP A 445 10.39 16.92 5.84
CA ASP A 445 9.22 17.63 5.31
C ASP A 445 9.35 17.93 3.82
N ARG A 446 10.56 18.28 3.35
CA ARG A 446 10.84 18.60 1.94
C ARG A 446 10.53 17.47 0.95
N MET A 447 10.43 16.22 1.43
CA MET A 447 10.22 15.05 0.57
C MET A 447 8.75 14.68 0.39
N TRP A 448 7.83 15.18 1.23
CA TRP A 448 6.47 14.67 1.16
C TRP A 448 5.37 15.66 1.56
N VAL A 449 5.71 16.77 2.25
CA VAL A 449 4.72 17.68 2.79
C VAL A 449 5.14 19.14 2.62
N GLN A 450 4.22 19.97 2.19
CA GLN A 450 4.37 21.43 2.25
C GLN A 450 3.68 21.94 3.51
N VAL A 451 4.43 22.62 4.37
CA VAL A 451 3.90 23.20 5.61
C VAL A 451 3.58 24.68 5.37
N GLN A 452 2.33 25.05 5.59
CA GLN A 452 1.88 26.43 5.55
C GLN A 452 1.59 26.92 6.96
N ASP A 453 2.09 28.11 7.30
CA ASP A 453 1.72 28.79 8.54
C ASP A 453 0.41 29.56 8.33
N PHE A 454 -0.62 29.16 9.05
CA PHE A 454 -1.92 29.82 9.02
C PHE A 454 -2.29 30.27 10.44
N PHE A 455 -2.18 31.56 10.71
CA PHE A 455 -2.42 32.17 12.04
C PHE A 455 -1.62 31.51 13.19
N GLY A 456 -0.37 31.13 12.93
CA GLY A 456 0.49 30.49 13.93
C GLY A 456 0.25 28.98 14.11
N GLN A 457 -0.63 28.39 13.28
CA GLN A 457 -0.80 26.95 13.19
C GLN A 457 -0.11 26.42 11.92
N ARG A 458 0.67 25.36 12.10
CA ARG A 458 1.32 24.65 10.99
C ARG A 458 0.30 23.72 10.33
N VAL A 459 -0.08 24.03 9.11
CA VAL A 459 -1.03 23.22 8.33
C VAL A 459 -0.26 22.40 7.29
N PRO A 460 -0.16 21.08 7.46
CA PRO A 460 0.51 20.22 6.48
C PRO A 460 -0.37 20.03 5.23
N GLN A 461 0.26 20.07 4.07
CA GLN A 461 -0.30 19.68 2.79
C GLN A 461 0.57 18.58 2.19
N PRO A 462 0.31 17.30 2.49
CA PRO A 462 1.09 16.20 1.96
C PRO A 462 0.84 16.05 0.46
N TRP A 463 1.89 15.75 -0.28
CA TRP A 463 1.86 15.44 -1.70
C TRP A 463 2.44 14.04 -2.02
N ALA A 464 2.92 13.34 -0.97
CA ALA A 464 3.30 11.94 -1.00
C ALA A 464 2.97 11.30 0.37
N ASP A 465 2.96 9.99 0.45
CA ASP A 465 2.46 9.22 1.60
C ASP A 465 3.55 8.83 2.61
N ASN A 466 4.67 9.53 2.64
CA ASN A 466 5.81 9.17 3.49
C ASN A 466 5.45 9.18 4.98
N GLY A 467 4.70 10.20 5.45
CA GLY A 467 4.19 10.22 6.83
C GLY A 467 3.30 9.02 7.14
N ALA A 468 2.39 8.69 6.21
CA ALA A 468 1.49 7.54 6.34
C ALA A 468 2.27 6.22 6.40
N LEU A 469 3.35 6.04 5.62
CA LEU A 469 4.22 4.86 5.70
C LEU A 469 4.75 4.64 7.13
N VAL A 470 5.26 5.70 7.76
CA VAL A 470 5.83 5.62 9.11
C VAL A 470 4.76 5.25 10.13
N VAL A 471 3.63 5.93 10.09
CA VAL A 471 2.50 5.68 11.01
C VAL A 471 1.96 4.26 10.82
N ASN A 472 1.74 3.81 9.59
CA ASN A 472 1.26 2.45 9.29
C ASN A 472 2.25 1.38 9.77
N ALA A 473 3.57 1.60 9.54
CA ALA A 473 4.60 0.68 10.01
C ALA A 473 4.65 0.59 11.54
N LEU A 474 4.59 1.72 12.23
CA LEU A 474 4.56 1.76 13.70
C LEU A 474 3.27 1.14 14.27
N ASP A 475 2.13 1.44 13.68
CA ASP A 475 0.84 0.87 14.08
C ASP A 475 0.83 -0.65 13.92
N ASN A 476 1.27 -1.14 12.76
CA ASN A 476 1.38 -2.58 12.52
C ASN A 476 2.36 -3.27 13.47
N LEU A 477 3.53 -2.67 13.73
CA LEU A 477 4.53 -3.21 14.65
C LEU A 477 4.10 -3.15 16.12
N SER A 478 3.37 -2.11 16.54
CA SER A 478 2.87 -1.94 17.90
C SER A 478 1.69 -2.84 18.23
N GLY A 479 1.03 -3.38 17.20
CA GLY A 479 -0.05 -4.34 17.36
C GLY A 479 0.40 -5.61 18.06
N THR A 480 -0.56 -6.32 18.67
CA THR A 480 -0.29 -7.64 19.24
C THR A 480 0.17 -8.61 18.15
N ASP A 481 0.89 -9.67 18.53
CA ASP A 481 1.25 -10.75 17.58
C ASP A 481 0.01 -11.37 16.91
N ALA A 482 -1.15 -11.25 17.55
CA ALA A 482 -2.43 -11.65 17.00
C ALA A 482 -2.83 -10.75 15.82
N LEU A 483 -2.76 -9.42 15.96
CA LEU A 483 -3.09 -8.46 14.90
C LEU A 483 -2.08 -8.51 13.76
N ILE A 484 -0.77 -8.58 14.07
CA ILE A 484 0.28 -8.73 13.07
C ILE A 484 0.07 -9.99 12.21
N SER A 485 -0.51 -11.04 12.80
CA SER A 485 -0.82 -12.29 12.09
C SER A 485 -2.10 -12.24 11.26
N VAL A 486 -2.92 -11.19 11.39
CA VAL A 486 -4.08 -10.94 10.50
C VAL A 486 -3.55 -10.33 9.22
N ARG A 487 -3.09 -11.20 8.31
CA ARG A 487 -2.58 -10.76 7.00
C ARG A 487 -3.72 -10.42 6.06
N SER A 488 -3.40 -9.60 5.06
CA SER A 488 -4.31 -9.37 3.94
C SER A 488 -4.81 -10.69 3.37
N ARG A 489 -6.11 -10.82 3.26
CA ARG A 489 -6.74 -11.93 2.55
C ARG A 489 -6.98 -11.49 1.13
N GLY A 490 -6.77 -12.37 0.17
CA GLY A 490 -6.95 -12.05 -1.23
C GLY A 490 -8.31 -11.40 -1.51
N ARG A 491 -8.35 -10.57 -2.54
CA ARG A 491 -9.56 -9.85 -2.99
C ARG A 491 -10.69 -10.83 -3.32
N PHE A 492 -11.91 -10.50 -2.92
CA PHE A 492 -13.10 -11.19 -3.39
C PHE A 492 -13.26 -11.06 -4.91
N SER A 493 -12.97 -9.88 -5.45
CA SER A 493 -12.86 -9.65 -6.88
C SER A 493 -11.47 -10.07 -7.33
N ARG A 494 -11.35 -11.20 -8.00
CA ARG A 494 -10.11 -11.60 -8.68
C ARG A 494 -10.00 -10.79 -9.96
N PRO A 495 -9.07 -9.83 -10.06
CA PRO A 495 -8.81 -9.19 -11.33
C PRO A 495 -8.32 -10.25 -12.31
N PHE A 496 -8.72 -10.12 -13.59
CA PHE A 496 -8.18 -10.96 -14.64
C PHE A 496 -6.75 -10.54 -14.93
N VAL A 497 -5.81 -10.98 -14.08
CA VAL A 497 -4.39 -10.57 -14.11
C VAL A 497 -3.77 -10.67 -15.50
N VAL A 498 -4.18 -11.68 -16.30
CA VAL A 498 -3.74 -11.82 -17.69
C VAL A 498 -4.29 -10.71 -18.56
N VAL A 499 -5.56 -10.35 -18.37
CA VAL A 499 -6.24 -9.27 -19.13
C VAL A 499 -5.64 -7.92 -18.76
N GLU A 500 -5.44 -7.65 -17.45
CA GLU A 500 -4.82 -6.41 -16.98
C GLU A 500 -3.35 -6.28 -17.42
N ARG A 501 -2.61 -7.38 -17.48
CA ARG A 501 -1.26 -7.39 -18.03
C ARG A 501 -1.27 -7.06 -19.52
N LEU A 502 -2.12 -7.70 -20.30
CA LEU A 502 -2.27 -7.43 -21.73
C LEU A 502 -2.72 -6.00 -21.99
N GLN A 503 -3.61 -5.48 -21.15
CA GLN A 503 -4.07 -4.10 -21.22
C GLN A 503 -2.92 -3.13 -20.91
N ARG A 504 -2.15 -3.37 -19.83
CA ARG A 504 -0.97 -2.55 -19.48
C ARG A 504 0.13 -2.60 -20.53
N GLU A 505 0.41 -3.76 -21.11
CA GLU A 505 1.37 -3.91 -22.21
C GLU A 505 0.92 -3.14 -23.46
N ALA A 506 -0.37 -3.23 -23.80
CA ALA A 506 -0.96 -2.46 -24.89
C ALA A 506 -0.89 -0.95 -24.60
N GLU A 507 -1.35 -0.50 -23.42
CA GLU A 507 -1.29 0.91 -23.02
C GLU A 507 0.13 1.47 -23.04
N THR A 508 1.12 0.71 -22.56
CA THR A 508 2.53 1.12 -22.58
C THR A 508 3.06 1.27 -24.00
N SER A 509 2.76 0.31 -24.86
CA SER A 509 3.13 0.34 -26.28
C SER A 509 2.48 1.52 -27.01
N PHE A 510 1.19 1.77 -26.77
CA PHE A 510 0.46 2.88 -27.37
C PHE A 510 0.92 4.25 -26.82
N ARG A 511 1.22 4.37 -25.52
CA ARG A 511 1.76 5.59 -24.93
C ARG A 511 3.10 5.98 -25.55
N GLN A 512 4.01 5.02 -25.74
CA GLN A 512 5.30 5.30 -26.38
C GLN A 512 5.10 5.82 -27.80
N LYS A 513 4.18 5.22 -28.56
CA LYS A 513 3.87 5.66 -29.91
C LYS A 513 3.17 7.03 -29.95
N GLU A 514 2.25 7.26 -29.01
CA GLU A 514 1.58 8.55 -28.83
C GLU A 514 2.56 9.66 -28.49
N GLU A 515 3.51 9.41 -27.57
CA GLU A 515 4.54 10.39 -27.18
C GLU A 515 5.46 10.73 -28.33
N GLN A 516 5.91 9.72 -29.09
CA GLN A 516 6.69 9.95 -30.31
C GLN A 516 5.95 10.79 -31.35
N LEU A 517 4.64 10.53 -31.54
CA LEU A 517 3.82 11.31 -32.48
C LEU A 517 3.57 12.74 -31.98
N LYS A 518 3.40 12.93 -30.66
CA LYS A 518 3.27 14.26 -30.04
C LYS A 518 4.56 15.08 -30.19
N GLN A 519 5.72 14.47 -29.98
CA GLN A 519 7.02 15.13 -30.22
C GLN A 519 7.17 15.54 -31.66
N ARG A 520 6.91 14.65 -32.62
CA ARG A 520 6.97 14.97 -34.05
C ARG A 520 5.98 16.10 -34.43
N LEU A 521 4.80 16.11 -33.82
CA LEU A 521 3.82 17.17 -34.03
C LEU A 521 4.34 18.52 -33.53
N ALA A 522 4.92 18.54 -32.30
CA ALA A 522 5.52 19.75 -31.73
C ALA A 522 6.67 20.30 -32.56
N ASP A 523 7.57 19.42 -33.02
CA ASP A 523 8.69 19.79 -33.92
C ASP A 523 8.19 20.38 -35.24
N THR A 524 7.15 19.76 -35.83
CA THR A 524 6.53 20.26 -37.07
C THR A 524 5.86 21.62 -36.88
N GLU A 525 5.15 21.82 -35.73
CA GLU A 525 4.54 23.10 -35.38
C GLU A 525 5.58 24.19 -35.12
N GLN A 526 6.70 23.86 -34.47
CA GLN A 526 7.79 24.79 -34.22
C GLN A 526 8.46 25.22 -35.53
N GLN A 527 8.70 24.28 -36.46
CA GLN A 527 9.26 24.58 -37.77
C GLN A 527 8.31 25.46 -38.61
N LEU A 528 7.02 25.20 -38.54
CA LEU A 528 5.99 26.01 -39.20
C LEU A 528 5.96 27.45 -38.63
N ALA A 529 6.03 27.60 -37.29
CA ALA A 529 6.06 28.89 -36.63
C ALA A 529 7.35 29.69 -36.98
N ALA A 530 8.51 29.01 -37.04
CA ALA A 530 9.77 29.64 -37.42
C ALA A 530 9.75 30.19 -38.87
N LEU A 531 9.11 29.45 -39.79
CA LEU A 531 8.90 29.92 -41.16
C LEU A 531 7.94 31.12 -41.25
N GLN A 532 6.97 31.22 -40.34
CA GLN A 532 6.04 32.33 -40.29
C GLN A 532 6.62 33.58 -39.60
N GLN A 533 7.51 33.42 -38.61
CA GLN A 533 8.16 34.54 -37.90
C GLN A 533 9.32 35.17 -38.69
N GLY A 534 9.84 34.51 -39.69
CA GLY A 534 10.89 35.04 -40.57
C GLY A 534 10.36 36.07 -41.63
N ALA A 535 9.06 36.30 -41.65
CA ALA A 535 8.43 37.33 -42.52
C ALA A 535 8.34 38.68 -41.79
N ASP A 536 9.07 39.67 -42.27
CA ASP A 536 9.11 41.04 -41.73
C ASP A 536 7.69 41.65 -41.68
N PRO A 537 7.19 42.14 -40.52
CA PRO A 537 5.78 42.65 -40.39
C PRO A 537 5.46 43.86 -41.23
N GLU A 538 6.48 44.61 -41.72
CA GLU A 538 6.27 45.84 -42.49
C GLU A 538 6.32 45.67 -44.03
N LYS A 539 6.69 44.49 -44.51
CA LYS A 539 6.59 44.16 -45.93
C LYS A 539 5.65 42.96 -46.06
N ALA A 540 4.50 43.19 -46.66
CA ALA A 540 3.62 42.15 -47.17
C ALA A 540 4.39 41.40 -48.29
N VAL A 541 5.41 40.60 -47.90
CA VAL A 541 6.18 39.78 -48.82
C VAL A 541 5.35 38.54 -49.07
N GLU A 542 4.80 38.47 -50.28
CA GLU A 542 4.31 37.20 -50.80
C GLU A 542 5.39 36.15 -50.61
N LEU A 543 5.09 35.14 -49.82
CA LEU A 543 5.95 33.95 -49.59
C LEU A 543 6.41 33.48 -50.96
N THR A 544 7.71 33.26 -51.12
CA THR A 544 8.25 32.70 -52.40
C THR A 544 7.54 31.36 -52.71
N PRO A 545 7.42 30.99 -53.97
CA PRO A 545 6.81 29.72 -54.36
C PRO A 545 7.42 28.49 -53.65
N GLU A 546 8.70 28.53 -53.29
CA GLU A 546 9.42 27.50 -52.55
C GLU A 546 9.00 27.47 -51.07
N GLN A 547 8.86 28.63 -50.42
CA GLN A 547 8.36 28.76 -49.06
C GLN A 547 6.90 28.32 -48.95
N GLN A 548 6.08 28.68 -49.94
CA GLN A 548 4.67 28.20 -50.00
C GLN A 548 4.58 26.68 -50.16
N ALA A 549 5.50 26.07 -50.92
CA ALA A 549 5.57 24.63 -51.09
C ALA A 549 5.97 23.94 -49.76
N THR A 550 6.94 24.50 -49.03
CA THR A 550 7.42 24.03 -47.74
C THR A 550 6.33 24.13 -46.68
N VAL A 551 5.62 25.26 -46.59
CA VAL A 551 4.47 25.44 -45.69
C VAL A 551 3.37 24.41 -45.99
N ARG A 552 3.06 24.19 -47.26
CA ARG A 552 2.06 23.15 -47.64
C ARG A 552 2.48 21.76 -47.22
N GLN A 553 3.78 21.43 -47.37
CA GLN A 553 4.33 20.13 -46.95
C GLN A 553 4.23 19.95 -45.44
N TYR A 554 4.58 20.95 -44.62
CA TYR A 554 4.44 20.87 -43.17
C TYR A 554 2.97 20.81 -42.72
N MET A 555 2.05 21.52 -43.39
CA MET A 555 0.63 21.42 -43.15
C MET A 555 0.07 20.00 -43.43
N GLN A 556 0.52 19.38 -44.50
CA GLN A 556 0.15 18.00 -44.84
C GLN A 556 0.70 17.00 -43.81
N GLU A 557 1.95 17.16 -43.41
CA GLU A 557 2.59 16.31 -42.40
C GLU A 557 1.88 16.45 -41.05
N LYS A 558 1.55 17.68 -40.61
CA LYS A 558 0.74 17.94 -39.40
C LYS A 558 -0.61 17.22 -39.44
N LEU A 559 -1.31 17.28 -40.56
CA LEU A 559 -2.58 16.57 -40.75
C LEU A 559 -2.42 15.06 -40.69
N ARG A 560 -1.34 14.55 -41.26
CA ARG A 560 -1.00 13.13 -41.24
C ARG A 560 -0.73 12.63 -39.81
N ILE A 561 0.12 13.34 -39.07
CA ILE A 561 0.45 13.00 -37.69
C ILE A 561 -0.80 13.03 -36.80
N ARG A 562 -1.66 14.03 -36.96
CA ARG A 562 -2.94 14.11 -36.23
C ARG A 562 -3.90 12.97 -36.57
N LYS A 563 -3.86 12.47 -37.81
CA LYS A 563 -4.65 11.31 -38.23
C LYS A 563 -4.09 10.02 -37.60
N GLU A 564 -2.77 9.85 -37.62
CA GLU A 564 -2.09 8.71 -37.00
C GLU A 564 -2.33 8.67 -35.48
N LEU A 565 -2.29 9.83 -34.82
CA LEU A 565 -2.55 9.95 -33.39
C LEU A 565 -3.99 9.54 -33.01
N ARG A 566 -4.98 9.96 -33.80
CA ARG A 566 -6.37 9.53 -33.61
C ARG A 566 -6.57 8.04 -33.87
N GLU A 567 -5.87 7.48 -34.87
CA GLU A 567 -5.92 6.06 -35.16
C GLU A 567 -5.35 5.21 -34.04
N VAL A 568 -4.22 5.62 -33.43
CA VAL A 568 -3.62 4.96 -32.26
C VAL A 568 -4.59 4.96 -31.08
N GLN A 569 -5.23 6.10 -30.77
CA GLN A 569 -6.22 6.19 -29.68
C GLN A 569 -7.48 5.35 -29.96
N TYR A 570 -7.92 5.31 -31.21
CA TYR A 570 -9.06 4.47 -31.60
C TYR A 570 -8.75 2.97 -31.49
N GLN A 571 -7.55 2.54 -31.93
CA GLN A 571 -7.15 1.14 -31.87
C GLN A 571 -7.04 0.64 -30.43
N LEU A 572 -6.47 1.45 -29.51
CA LEU A 572 -6.42 1.11 -28.09
C LEU A 572 -7.80 0.78 -27.52
N ASN A 573 -8.77 1.66 -27.75
CA ASN A 573 -10.13 1.45 -27.24
C ASN A 573 -10.83 0.26 -27.94
N ALA A 574 -10.64 0.06 -29.24
CA ALA A 574 -11.23 -1.01 -30.00
C ALA A 574 -10.71 -2.41 -29.56
N ASP A 575 -9.43 -2.54 -29.24
CA ASP A 575 -8.81 -3.79 -28.79
C ASP A 575 -9.29 -4.17 -27.38
N ILE A 576 -9.42 -3.20 -26.46
CA ILE A 576 -9.98 -3.40 -25.12
C ILE A 576 -11.45 -3.89 -25.22
N ASP A 577 -12.25 -3.23 -26.05
CA ASP A 577 -13.65 -3.59 -26.26
C ASP A 577 -13.81 -4.97 -26.94
N ALA A 578 -12.93 -5.31 -27.87
CA ALA A 578 -12.92 -6.62 -28.55
C ALA A 578 -12.61 -7.75 -27.57
N LEU A 579 -11.64 -7.54 -26.67
CA LEU A 579 -11.29 -8.50 -25.63
C LEU A 579 -12.47 -8.72 -24.67
N GLY A 580 -13.10 -7.64 -24.22
CA GLY A 580 -14.28 -7.69 -23.36
C GLY A 580 -15.46 -8.44 -23.99
N ARG A 581 -15.72 -8.22 -25.28
CA ARG A 581 -16.76 -8.94 -26.04
C ARG A 581 -16.47 -10.42 -26.17
N THR A 582 -15.22 -10.80 -26.46
CA THR A 582 -14.81 -12.21 -26.58
C THR A 582 -14.98 -12.96 -25.27
N LEU A 583 -14.56 -12.38 -24.14
CA LEU A 583 -14.73 -12.97 -22.81
C LEU A 583 -16.21 -13.12 -22.43
N LYS A 584 -17.04 -12.12 -22.73
CA LYS A 584 -18.50 -12.19 -22.51
C LYS A 584 -19.11 -13.32 -23.33
N LEU A 585 -18.73 -13.47 -24.59
CA LEU A 585 -19.25 -14.50 -25.49
C LEU A 585 -18.86 -15.92 -25.03
N VAL A 586 -17.61 -16.11 -24.61
CA VAL A 586 -17.14 -17.38 -24.05
C VAL A 586 -17.93 -17.75 -22.78
N ASN A 587 -18.08 -16.83 -21.85
CA ASN A 587 -18.77 -17.11 -20.58
C ASN A 587 -20.29 -17.31 -20.76
N ILE A 588 -20.93 -16.54 -21.63
CA ILE A 588 -22.40 -16.59 -21.82
C ILE A 588 -22.81 -17.74 -22.74
N ALA A 589 -22.01 -18.07 -23.74
CA ALA A 589 -22.40 -19.07 -24.75
C ALA A 589 -21.73 -20.44 -24.52
N LEU A 590 -20.41 -20.48 -24.26
CA LEU A 590 -19.65 -21.74 -24.23
C LEU A 590 -19.99 -22.61 -23.02
N VAL A 591 -20.06 -22.02 -21.83
CA VAL A 591 -20.33 -22.76 -20.59
C VAL A 591 -21.74 -23.33 -20.55
N PRO A 592 -22.84 -22.58 -20.84
CA PRO A 592 -24.18 -23.15 -20.91
C PRO A 592 -24.33 -24.21 -22.02
N SER A 593 -23.67 -24.00 -23.16
CA SER A 593 -23.69 -24.97 -24.26
C SER A 593 -23.04 -26.31 -23.88
N LEU A 594 -21.88 -26.28 -23.23
CA LEU A 594 -21.22 -27.49 -22.73
C LEU A 594 -22.06 -28.22 -21.69
N LEU A 595 -22.70 -27.50 -20.77
CA LEU A 595 -23.61 -28.09 -19.79
C LEU A 595 -24.82 -28.74 -20.47
N THR A 596 -25.43 -28.06 -21.45
CA THR A 596 -26.57 -28.56 -22.20
C THR A 596 -26.21 -29.84 -22.97
N VAL A 597 -25.06 -29.84 -23.65
CA VAL A 597 -24.54 -31.03 -24.36
C VAL A 597 -24.26 -32.17 -23.37
N GLY A 598 -23.66 -31.89 -22.23
CA GLY A 598 -23.40 -32.88 -21.17
C GLY A 598 -24.69 -33.54 -20.65
N VAL A 599 -25.73 -32.73 -20.39
CA VAL A 599 -27.04 -33.22 -19.95
C VAL A 599 -27.72 -34.06 -21.04
N LEU A 600 -27.66 -33.62 -22.30
CA LEU A 600 -28.21 -34.36 -23.44
C LEU A 600 -27.49 -35.69 -23.65
N LEU A 601 -26.17 -35.73 -23.59
CA LEU A 601 -25.37 -36.94 -23.69
C LEU A 601 -25.67 -37.90 -22.53
N GLY A 602 -25.79 -37.41 -21.31
CA GLY A 602 -26.15 -38.17 -20.12
C GLY A 602 -27.57 -38.78 -20.24
N TRP A 603 -28.53 -37.99 -20.77
CA TRP A 603 -29.87 -38.44 -21.03
C TRP A 603 -29.94 -39.54 -22.12
N LEU A 604 -29.21 -39.35 -23.24
CA LEU A 604 -29.11 -40.33 -24.33
C LEU A 604 -28.44 -41.63 -23.82
N TRP A 605 -27.43 -41.55 -23.01
CA TRP A 605 -26.75 -42.71 -22.42
C TRP A 605 -27.66 -43.47 -21.45
N ARG A 606 -28.44 -42.80 -20.60
CA ARG A 606 -29.47 -43.41 -19.74
C ARG A 606 -30.56 -44.09 -20.59
N ARG A 607 -31.05 -43.45 -21.67
CA ARG A 607 -32.05 -43.98 -22.56
C ARG A 607 -31.56 -45.24 -23.27
N ARG A 608 -30.30 -45.29 -23.74
CA ARG A 608 -29.67 -46.46 -24.33
C ARG A 608 -29.47 -47.61 -23.33
N ARG A 609 -29.15 -47.32 -22.06
CA ARG A 609 -29.06 -48.35 -21.01
C ARG A 609 -30.43 -48.98 -20.69
N MET A 610 -31.49 -48.17 -20.62
CA MET A 610 -32.84 -48.69 -20.39
C MET A 610 -33.38 -49.53 -21.55
N ALA A 611 -32.97 -49.23 -22.79
CA ALA A 611 -33.33 -50.02 -23.96
C ALA A 611 -32.55 -51.36 -24.07
N ARG A 612 -31.41 -51.50 -23.40
CA ARG A 612 -30.61 -52.75 -23.37
C ARG A 612 -30.90 -53.66 -22.17
N GLY A 613 -31.65 -53.20 -21.18
CA GLY A 613 -31.99 -53.95 -19.96
C GLY A 613 -33.41 -54.58 -20.00
N GLY A 614 -34.06 -54.63 -21.15
CA GLY A 614 -35.41 -55.17 -21.38
C GLY A 614 -35.43 -56.45 -22.22
N HIS A 615 -34.46 -57.35 -22.05
CA HIS A 615 -34.49 -58.71 -22.53
C HIS A 615 -34.26 -59.69 -21.41
#